data_63368bcc65753c6580cd0946b05e5fa7
#
_entry.id   63368bcc65753c6580cd0946b05e5fa7
#
_cell.length_a   1.000
_cell.length_b   1.000
_cell.length_c   1.000
_cell.angle_alpha   90.00
_cell.angle_beta   90.00
_cell.angle_gamma   90.00
#
_symmetry.space_group_name_H-M   'P 1'
#
loop_
_entity.id
_entity.type
_entity.pdbx_description
1 polymer ?
#
loop_
_entity_poly.entity_id
_entity_poly.type
_entity_poly.pdbx_seq_one_letter_code
_entity_poly.pdbx_strand_id
1 'polypeptide(L)'
;MGFISNINSLVILTWFLLLFSACKSGSKSTMQKIIDNQLVIKPADSIILKQKKGIDFFAKGNEPVNWSIEIDFDKMVYFTSADGITLQILPSFGNKLITPEVEKYYTSTDLGQLEIRIFNTTCNSTGNKAEFLKKTEIILQNKIYTGCGKYLYNHQLNDTWVLESVNNEKQINADYKKGLPWIELDLLNKNMKGSDGCNKLNSAIELKGNRIKFSEITGTRMTCNNMKTAKIFSQLLSNKLVDYYLENDKLVLYLEDDSKITFKRKEF
;
A
#
# COMPACT_ATOMS: atom_id res chain seq x y z
N MET A 1 44.86 -73.12 -50.94
CA MET A 1 44.83 -74.16 -49.93
C MET A 1 45.14 -73.58 -48.61
N GLY A 2 44.29 -73.75 -47.59
CA GLY A 2 44.60 -73.54 -46.21
C GLY A 2 43.64 -72.59 -45.48
N PHE A 3 42.59 -73.19 -44.97
CA PHE A 3 41.68 -72.72 -43.93
C PHE A 3 42.41 -72.33 -42.68
N ILE A 4 42.15 -71.17 -42.05
CA ILE A 4 42.18 -71.02 -40.62
C ILE A 4 41.07 -70.00 -40.22
N SER A 5 40.21 -70.53 -39.56
CA SER A 5 39.02 -70.36 -38.81
C SER A 5 38.93 -69.11 -37.97
N ASN A 6 37.75 -68.50 -38.07
CA ASN A 6 37.12 -67.64 -37.11
C ASN A 6 37.00 -68.22 -35.68
N ILE A 7 37.61 -67.63 -34.72
CA ILE A 7 37.20 -67.67 -33.30
C ILE A 7 37.90 -66.51 -32.62
N ASN A 8 37.27 -65.37 -32.55
CA ASN A 8 37.57 -64.31 -31.55
C ASN A 8 36.64 -63.08 -31.61
N SER A 9 35.47 -63.25 -32.30
CA SER A 9 34.53 -62.12 -32.38
C SER A 9 33.38 -62.17 -31.44
N LEU A 10 33.32 -63.14 -30.49
CA LEU A 10 32.16 -63.32 -29.61
C LEU A 10 32.39 -62.94 -28.15
N VAL A 11 33.63 -62.66 -27.78
CA VAL A 11 33.95 -62.30 -26.37
C VAL A 11 34.05 -60.77 -26.12
N ILE A 12 34.18 -59.97 -27.21
CA ILE A 12 34.26 -58.51 -27.08
C ILE A 12 32.87 -57.84 -27.06
N LEU A 13 31.81 -58.52 -27.51
CA LEU A 13 30.47 -57.97 -27.57
C LEU A 13 29.68 -58.06 -26.24
N THR A 14 30.14 -58.85 -25.28
CA THR A 14 29.47 -58.97 -23.97
C THR A 14 29.97 -58.04 -22.90
N TRP A 15 31.12 -57.44 -23.11
CA TRP A 15 31.69 -56.46 -22.15
C TRP A 15 31.28 -55.03 -22.39
N PHE A 16 30.74 -54.69 -23.56
CA PHE A 16 30.27 -53.33 -23.92
C PHE A 16 28.82 -53.04 -23.49
N LEU A 17 28.07 -54.09 -23.08
CA LEU A 17 26.65 -53.94 -22.66
C LEU A 17 26.46 -53.71 -21.16
N LEU A 18 27.53 -53.74 -20.33
CA LEU A 18 27.44 -53.52 -18.90
C LEU A 18 27.87 -52.13 -18.42
N LEU A 19 28.27 -51.21 -19.33
CA LEU A 19 28.69 -49.87 -18.96
C LEU A 19 27.66 -48.78 -19.25
N PHE A 20 26.45 -49.12 -19.72
CA PHE A 20 25.38 -48.14 -19.99
C PHE A 20 24.24 -48.13 -18.94
N SER A 21 24.39 -48.80 -17.81
CA SER A 21 23.35 -48.89 -16.78
C SER A 21 23.56 -47.99 -15.54
N ALA A 22 24.52 -47.05 -15.57
CA ALA A 22 24.80 -46.22 -14.39
C ALA A 22 24.85 -44.72 -14.71
N CYS A 23 23.88 -44.20 -15.48
CA CYS A 23 23.68 -42.77 -15.59
C CYS A 23 22.21 -42.44 -15.85
N LYS A 24 21.34 -42.76 -14.88
CA LYS A 24 19.97 -42.25 -14.86
C LYS A 24 19.49 -42.14 -13.42
N SER A 25 20.02 -41.17 -12.70
CA SER A 25 19.35 -40.65 -11.47
C SER A 25 20.17 -39.50 -10.92
N GLY A 26 19.91 -38.28 -11.38
CA GLY A 26 20.57 -37.13 -10.73
C GLY A 26 20.19 -35.76 -11.25
N SER A 27 19.61 -35.65 -12.45
CA SER A 27 19.41 -34.34 -13.07
C SER A 27 17.96 -33.84 -13.07
N LYS A 28 16.97 -34.70 -12.86
CA LYS A 28 15.56 -34.29 -12.82
C LYS A 28 15.13 -33.71 -11.45
N SER A 29 15.76 -34.16 -10.36
CA SER A 29 15.39 -33.71 -9.02
C SER A 29 15.84 -32.27 -8.69
N THR A 30 16.95 -31.85 -9.26
CA THR A 30 17.51 -30.50 -8.98
C THR A 30 16.82 -29.41 -9.80
N MET A 31 16.46 -29.72 -11.06
CA MET A 31 15.72 -28.78 -11.89
C MET A 31 14.25 -28.65 -11.46
N GLN A 32 13.63 -29.75 -11.04
CA GLN A 32 12.27 -29.72 -10.52
C GLN A 32 12.20 -28.98 -9.18
N LYS A 33 13.22 -29.10 -8.30
CA LYS A 33 13.33 -28.31 -7.09
C LYS A 33 13.57 -26.81 -7.33
N ILE A 34 14.16 -26.45 -8.44
CA ILE A 34 14.36 -25.03 -8.80
C ILE A 34 13.07 -24.43 -9.37
N ILE A 35 12.25 -25.23 -10.05
CA ILE A 35 10.93 -24.78 -10.56
C ILE A 35 9.89 -24.71 -9.43
N ASP A 36 9.96 -25.63 -8.47
CA ASP A 36 9.07 -25.60 -7.27
C ASP A 36 9.44 -24.50 -6.27
N ASN A 37 10.64 -23.92 -6.37
CA ASN A 37 11.07 -22.73 -5.62
C ASN A 37 10.83 -21.41 -6.37
N GLN A 38 9.98 -21.37 -7.39
CA GLN A 38 9.35 -20.10 -7.73
C GLN A 38 8.56 -19.67 -6.50
N LEU A 39 9.07 -18.63 -5.85
CA LEU A 39 8.41 -17.94 -4.75
C LEU A 39 6.95 -17.69 -5.16
N VAL A 40 6.04 -18.55 -4.71
CA VAL A 40 4.60 -18.29 -4.80
C VAL A 40 4.36 -17.11 -3.87
N ILE A 41 4.45 -15.91 -4.42
CA ILE A 41 4.15 -14.67 -3.70
C ILE A 41 2.70 -14.79 -3.25
N LYS A 42 2.50 -14.99 -1.96
CA LYS A 42 1.15 -15.02 -1.39
C LYS A 42 0.46 -13.70 -1.71
N PRO A 43 -0.86 -13.67 -1.89
CA PRO A 43 -1.60 -12.42 -2.18
C PRO A 43 -1.28 -11.28 -1.18
N ALA A 44 -1.07 -11.61 0.08
CA ALA A 44 -0.64 -10.65 1.10
C ALA A 44 0.74 -10.04 0.80
N ASP A 45 1.71 -10.85 0.36
CA ASP A 45 3.06 -10.37 0.02
C ASP A 45 3.04 -9.43 -1.19
N SER A 46 2.14 -9.69 -2.16
CA SER A 46 1.93 -8.82 -3.32
C SER A 46 1.45 -7.43 -2.90
N ILE A 47 0.58 -7.32 -1.89
CA ILE A 47 0.10 -6.04 -1.37
C ILE A 47 1.19 -5.30 -0.62
N ILE A 48 1.94 -5.99 0.23
CA ILE A 48 3.08 -5.42 0.94
C ILE A 48 4.12 -4.87 -0.05
N LEU A 49 4.39 -5.57 -1.14
CA LEU A 49 5.29 -5.10 -2.19
C LEU A 49 4.78 -3.83 -2.87
N LYS A 50 3.46 -3.72 -3.13
CA LYS A 50 2.85 -2.52 -3.68
C LYS A 50 2.95 -1.34 -2.70
N GLN A 51 2.68 -1.55 -1.42
CA GLN A 51 2.85 -0.54 -0.38
C GLN A 51 4.31 -0.05 -0.30
N LYS A 52 5.29 -0.97 -0.35
CA LYS A 52 6.72 -0.61 -0.39
C LYS A 52 7.11 0.21 -1.61
N LYS A 53 6.40 0.05 -2.74
CA LYS A 53 6.57 0.85 -3.95
C LYS A 53 5.86 2.21 -3.87
N GLY A 54 5.14 2.50 -2.80
CA GLY A 54 4.40 3.75 -2.62
C GLY A 54 3.05 3.77 -3.33
N ILE A 55 2.48 2.62 -3.68
CA ILE A 55 1.14 2.55 -4.25
C ILE A 55 0.11 2.81 -3.17
N ASP A 56 -0.71 3.83 -3.35
CA ASP A 56 -1.75 4.25 -2.42
C ASP A 56 -3.06 3.51 -2.62
N PHE A 57 -3.39 3.20 -3.89
CA PHE A 57 -4.63 2.51 -4.25
C PHE A 57 -4.37 1.46 -5.32
N PHE A 58 -5.01 0.31 -5.16
CA PHE A 58 -4.98 -0.78 -6.13
C PHE A 58 -6.38 -1.28 -6.40
N ALA A 59 -6.73 -1.43 -7.67
CA ALA A 59 -7.97 -2.08 -8.09
C ALA A 59 -7.74 -3.04 -9.24
N LYS A 60 -8.65 -4.00 -9.36
CA LYS A 60 -8.71 -4.94 -10.48
C LYS A 60 -10.13 -5.40 -10.74
N GLY A 61 -10.39 -5.87 -11.94
CA GLY A 61 -11.67 -6.42 -12.35
C GLY A 61 -11.53 -7.29 -13.57
N ASN A 62 -12.66 -7.81 -14.02
CA ASN A 62 -12.76 -8.67 -15.19
C ASN A 62 -13.87 -8.23 -16.17
N GLU A 63 -14.44 -7.06 -15.97
CA GLU A 63 -15.45 -6.48 -16.82
C GLU A 63 -14.96 -5.18 -17.45
N PRO A 64 -15.05 -5.04 -18.77
CA PRO A 64 -15.47 -6.02 -19.80
C PRO A 64 -14.41 -7.06 -20.12
N VAL A 65 -13.18 -6.89 -19.66
CA VAL A 65 -12.04 -7.80 -19.75
C VAL A 65 -11.23 -7.70 -18.47
N ASN A 66 -10.27 -8.60 -18.25
CA ASN A 66 -9.36 -8.48 -17.10
C ASN A 66 -8.56 -7.18 -17.18
N TRP A 67 -8.51 -6.46 -16.08
CA TRP A 67 -7.78 -5.20 -15.94
C TRP A 67 -7.25 -5.00 -14.52
N SER A 68 -6.27 -4.13 -14.39
CA SER A 68 -5.80 -3.65 -13.10
C SER A 68 -5.31 -2.20 -13.16
N ILE A 69 -5.39 -1.50 -12.04
CA ILE A 69 -4.83 -0.16 -11.86
C ILE A 69 -4.05 -0.08 -10.55
N GLU A 70 -2.88 0.52 -10.60
CA GLU A 70 -2.06 0.90 -9.46
C GLU A 70 -1.93 2.42 -9.46
N ILE A 71 -2.20 3.06 -8.34
CA ILE A 71 -2.17 4.51 -8.21
C ILE A 71 -1.24 4.88 -7.05
N ASP A 72 -0.16 5.59 -7.36
CA ASP A 72 0.54 6.49 -6.45
C ASP A 72 0.02 7.89 -6.81
N PHE A 73 -0.78 8.50 -5.94
CA PHE A 73 -1.46 9.76 -6.24
C PHE A 73 -0.52 10.94 -6.50
N ASP A 74 0.76 10.81 -6.15
CA ASP A 74 1.76 11.85 -6.40
C ASP A 74 2.61 11.59 -7.65
N LYS A 75 2.85 10.32 -7.97
CA LYS A 75 3.93 9.97 -8.90
C LYS A 75 3.45 9.27 -10.15
N MET A 76 2.48 8.34 -10.04
CA MET A 76 2.16 7.48 -11.18
C MET A 76 0.81 6.81 -11.09
N VAL A 77 0.11 6.75 -12.22
CA VAL A 77 -0.99 5.83 -12.48
C VAL A 77 -0.50 4.78 -13.48
N TYR A 78 -0.60 3.52 -13.12
CA TYR A 78 -0.30 2.40 -14.00
C TYR A 78 -1.57 1.58 -14.22
N PHE A 79 -2.08 1.58 -15.46
CA PHE A 79 -3.28 0.85 -15.86
C PHE A 79 -2.95 -0.17 -16.93
N THR A 80 -3.48 -1.38 -16.78
CA THR A 80 -3.36 -2.46 -17.77
C THR A 80 -4.69 -3.15 -17.96
N SER A 81 -4.95 -3.59 -19.20
CA SER A 81 -6.13 -4.39 -19.53
C SER A 81 -5.81 -5.46 -20.58
N ALA A 82 -6.56 -6.57 -20.54
CA ALA A 82 -6.34 -7.71 -21.42
C ALA A 82 -6.67 -7.44 -22.90
N ASP A 83 -7.33 -6.33 -23.21
CA ASP A 83 -7.54 -5.83 -24.57
C ASP A 83 -6.38 -5.02 -25.12
N GLY A 84 -5.22 -5.07 -24.46
CA GLY A 84 -3.95 -4.54 -24.96
C GLY A 84 -3.63 -3.12 -24.52
N ILE A 85 -4.42 -2.50 -23.64
CA ILE A 85 -4.11 -1.17 -23.12
C ILE A 85 -3.09 -1.29 -21.99
N THR A 86 -2.03 -0.50 -22.09
CA THR A 86 -1.05 -0.28 -21.01
C THR A 86 -0.77 1.21 -20.95
N LEU A 87 -1.06 1.83 -19.81
CA LEU A 87 -0.81 3.24 -19.55
C LEU A 87 0.10 3.40 -18.36
N GLN A 88 1.08 4.25 -18.49
CA GLN A 88 1.90 4.75 -17.39
C GLN A 88 1.89 6.27 -17.47
N ILE A 89 1.24 6.92 -16.50
CA ILE A 89 0.90 8.32 -16.57
C ILE A 89 1.36 9.02 -15.31
N LEU A 90 1.94 10.20 -15.46
CA LEU A 90 2.11 11.12 -14.33
C LEU A 90 0.73 11.68 -13.95
N PRO A 91 0.27 11.49 -12.71
CA PRO A 91 -1.03 12.00 -12.32
C PRO A 91 -0.99 13.52 -12.27
N SER A 92 -1.74 14.15 -13.15
CA SER A 92 -2.11 15.56 -13.03
C SER A 92 -3.57 15.65 -12.58
N PHE A 93 -3.87 15.16 -11.36
CA PHE A 93 -5.22 15.21 -10.80
C PHE A 93 -5.64 16.63 -10.39
N GLY A 94 -5.41 17.60 -11.29
CA GLY A 94 -5.85 18.98 -11.10
C GLY A 94 -7.37 19.09 -10.97
N ASN A 95 -8.09 18.19 -11.61
CA ASN A 95 -9.54 18.07 -11.52
C ASN A 95 -9.90 16.79 -10.73
N LYS A 96 -10.31 16.96 -9.49
CA LYS A 96 -10.88 15.90 -8.66
C LYS A 96 -12.22 16.36 -8.10
N LEU A 97 -13.18 15.44 -8.06
CA LEU A 97 -14.46 15.66 -7.39
C LEU A 97 -14.58 14.61 -6.28
N ILE A 98 -14.78 15.08 -5.06
CA ILE A 98 -14.92 14.21 -3.90
C ILE A 98 -16.25 14.51 -3.25
N THR A 99 -17.09 13.49 -3.19
CA THR A 99 -18.36 13.50 -2.47
C THR A 99 -18.39 12.35 -1.46
N PRO A 100 -19.34 12.32 -0.51
CA PRO A 100 -19.50 11.19 0.39
C PRO A 100 -19.69 9.83 -0.33
N GLU A 101 -20.23 9.84 -1.56
CA GLU A 101 -20.59 8.64 -2.30
C GLU A 101 -19.48 8.17 -3.25
N VAL A 102 -18.70 9.10 -3.81
CA VAL A 102 -17.71 8.79 -4.85
C VAL A 102 -16.58 9.81 -4.90
N GLU A 103 -15.38 9.30 -5.10
CA GLU A 103 -14.18 10.05 -5.44
C GLU A 103 -13.93 9.88 -6.94
N LYS A 104 -13.80 10.99 -7.67
CA LYS A 104 -13.51 11.00 -9.10
C LYS A 104 -12.21 11.73 -9.36
N TYR A 105 -11.35 11.10 -10.13
CA TYR A 105 -10.07 11.63 -10.56
C TYR A 105 -10.00 11.64 -12.08
N TYR A 106 -9.45 12.71 -12.63
CA TYR A 106 -9.32 12.90 -14.07
C TYR A 106 -7.87 13.17 -14.43
N THR A 107 -7.36 12.49 -15.44
CA THR A 107 -6.04 12.75 -16.01
C THR A 107 -6.05 12.56 -17.51
N SER A 108 -5.23 13.31 -18.23
CA SER A 108 -5.10 13.20 -19.69
C SER A 108 -4.11 12.10 -20.05
N THR A 109 -4.40 11.36 -21.11
CA THR A 109 -3.55 10.32 -21.68
C THR A 109 -3.48 10.46 -23.19
N ASP A 110 -2.55 9.75 -23.82
CA ASP A 110 -2.47 9.68 -25.29
C ASP A 110 -3.72 9.04 -25.92
N LEU A 111 -4.50 8.29 -25.13
CA LEU A 111 -5.74 7.65 -25.53
C LEU A 111 -6.99 8.50 -25.19
N GLY A 112 -6.83 9.73 -24.72
CA GLY A 112 -7.88 10.61 -24.26
C GLY A 112 -7.93 10.74 -22.75
N GLN A 113 -9.04 11.26 -22.23
CA GLN A 113 -9.20 11.44 -20.78
C GLN A 113 -9.44 10.09 -20.09
N LEU A 114 -8.66 9.83 -19.05
CA LEU A 114 -8.88 8.75 -18.09
C LEU A 114 -9.67 9.32 -16.92
N GLU A 115 -10.83 8.72 -16.62
CA GLU A 115 -11.60 9.00 -15.41
C GLU A 115 -11.55 7.77 -14.50
N ILE A 116 -11.19 7.99 -13.24
CA ILE A 116 -11.14 6.97 -12.18
C ILE A 116 -12.23 7.30 -11.19
N ARG A 117 -13.12 6.37 -10.92
CA ARG A 117 -14.20 6.49 -9.92
C ARG A 117 -14.01 5.46 -8.83
N ILE A 118 -13.90 5.91 -7.60
CA ILE A 118 -13.82 5.08 -6.40
C ILE A 118 -15.07 5.36 -5.57
N PHE A 119 -15.98 4.39 -5.53
CA PHE A 119 -17.25 4.54 -4.82
C PHE A 119 -17.10 4.19 -3.35
N ASN A 120 -17.77 4.91 -2.49
CA ASN A 120 -17.84 4.60 -1.06
C ASN A 120 -18.86 3.49 -0.74
N THR A 121 -18.94 2.50 -1.61
CA THR A 121 -19.77 1.31 -1.49
C THR A 121 -18.91 0.06 -1.48
N THR A 122 -19.34 -0.94 -0.70
CA THR A 122 -18.65 -2.22 -0.65
C THR A 122 -18.72 -2.93 -1.99
N CYS A 123 -17.60 -3.46 -2.43
CA CYS A 123 -17.51 -4.29 -3.62
C CYS A 123 -17.34 -5.76 -3.20
N ASN A 124 -18.31 -6.60 -3.57
CA ASN A 124 -18.25 -8.03 -3.30
C ASN A 124 -17.54 -8.73 -4.46
N SER A 125 -16.26 -9.04 -4.32
CA SER A 125 -15.61 -9.98 -5.22
C SER A 125 -15.94 -11.40 -4.78
N THR A 126 -16.45 -12.22 -5.70
CA THR A 126 -16.76 -13.62 -5.46
C THR A 126 -15.52 -14.37 -4.95
N GLY A 127 -15.53 -14.79 -3.69
CA GLY A 127 -14.62 -15.82 -3.19
C GLY A 127 -13.77 -15.54 -1.97
N ASN A 128 -13.58 -14.31 -1.54
CA ASN A 128 -12.93 -14.04 -0.25
C ASN A 128 -13.74 -12.98 0.51
N LYS A 129 -13.88 -13.15 1.83
CA LYS A 129 -14.31 -12.08 2.74
C LYS A 129 -13.24 -10.98 2.70
N ALA A 130 -13.25 -10.20 1.63
CA ALA A 130 -12.29 -9.13 1.43
C ALA A 130 -12.79 -7.91 2.20
N GLU A 131 -12.14 -7.67 3.28
CA GLU A 131 -12.27 -6.45 4.07
C GLU A 131 -12.22 -5.22 3.17
N PHE A 132 -13.29 -4.41 3.20
CA PHE A 132 -13.30 -3.02 2.72
C PHE A 132 -12.85 -2.78 1.27
N LEU A 133 -13.28 -3.64 0.34
CA LEU A 133 -13.11 -3.33 -1.07
C LEU A 133 -14.12 -2.26 -1.51
N LYS A 134 -13.63 -1.28 -2.25
CA LYS A 134 -14.40 -0.21 -2.86
C LYS A 134 -14.81 -0.62 -4.29
N LYS A 135 -16.06 -0.38 -4.69
CA LYS A 135 -16.40 -0.46 -6.11
C LYS A 135 -15.56 0.57 -6.86
N THR A 136 -14.95 0.14 -7.97
CA THR A 136 -14.07 0.98 -8.77
C THR A 136 -14.46 0.88 -10.23
N GLU A 137 -14.53 2.02 -10.89
CA GLU A 137 -14.75 2.13 -12.33
C GLU A 137 -13.62 2.95 -12.95
N ILE A 138 -13.09 2.46 -14.06
CA ILE A 138 -12.12 3.17 -14.90
C ILE A 138 -12.80 3.46 -16.24
N ILE A 139 -12.84 4.71 -16.66
CA ILE A 139 -13.45 5.11 -17.92
C ILE A 139 -12.36 5.65 -18.83
N LEU A 140 -12.21 5.02 -19.98
CA LEU A 140 -11.25 5.38 -21.01
C LEU A 140 -11.87 5.10 -22.39
N GLN A 141 -11.81 6.07 -23.31
CA GLN A 141 -12.36 5.94 -24.67
C GLN A 141 -13.83 5.43 -24.69
N ASN A 142 -14.67 5.96 -23.81
CA ASN A 142 -16.08 5.54 -23.62
C ASN A 142 -16.27 4.08 -23.16
N LYS A 143 -15.19 3.39 -22.83
CA LYS A 143 -15.21 2.04 -22.25
C LYS A 143 -15.14 2.13 -20.73
N ILE A 144 -15.98 1.35 -20.06
CA ILE A 144 -16.05 1.30 -18.58
C ILE A 144 -15.50 -0.05 -18.14
N TYR A 145 -14.44 0.00 -17.34
CA TYR A 145 -13.86 -1.15 -16.67
C TYR A 145 -14.33 -1.15 -15.24
N THR A 146 -15.06 -2.19 -14.83
CA THR A 146 -15.66 -2.31 -13.49
C THR A 146 -14.94 -3.37 -12.67
N GLY A 147 -14.71 -3.08 -11.40
CA GLY A 147 -14.05 -4.01 -10.49
C GLY A 147 -14.02 -3.52 -9.04
N CYS A 148 -13.14 -4.11 -8.26
CA CYS A 148 -12.95 -3.82 -6.85
C CYS A 148 -11.55 -3.32 -6.56
N GLY A 149 -11.45 -2.30 -5.73
CA GLY A 149 -10.18 -1.71 -5.30
C GLY A 149 -10.10 -1.50 -3.80
N LYS A 150 -8.92 -1.23 -3.32
CA LYS A 150 -8.67 -0.83 -1.94
C LYS A 150 -7.52 0.14 -1.83
N TYR A 151 -7.62 1.01 -0.85
CA TYR A 151 -6.47 1.78 -0.40
C TYR A 151 -5.47 0.85 0.28
N LEU A 152 -4.19 1.07 0.04
CA LEU A 152 -3.10 0.25 0.59
C LEU A 152 -2.54 0.84 1.89
N TYR A 153 -3.01 2.00 2.31
CA TYR A 153 -2.91 2.55 3.66
C TYR A 153 -4.25 2.39 4.39
N ASN A 154 -4.24 2.51 5.70
CA ASN A 154 -5.49 2.43 6.46
C ASN A 154 -6.29 3.73 6.29
N HIS A 155 -7.35 3.68 5.49
CA HIS A 155 -8.20 4.83 5.20
C HIS A 155 -8.88 5.41 6.46
N GLN A 156 -9.04 4.63 7.52
CA GLN A 156 -9.60 5.08 8.79
C GLN A 156 -8.75 6.14 9.51
N LEU A 157 -7.49 6.32 9.07
CA LEU A 157 -6.66 7.45 9.52
C LEU A 157 -7.23 8.82 9.12
N ASN A 158 -8.00 8.89 8.02
CA ASN A 158 -8.55 10.13 7.48
C ASN A 158 -9.67 10.66 8.36
N ASP A 159 -9.30 11.24 9.50
CA ASP A 159 -10.22 11.68 10.53
C ASP A 159 -9.58 12.75 11.43
N THR A 160 -10.38 13.24 12.39
CA THR A 160 -9.92 14.12 13.46
C THR A 160 -9.64 13.30 14.72
N TRP A 161 -8.44 13.43 15.24
CA TRP A 161 -7.89 12.68 16.36
C TRP A 161 -7.57 13.61 17.51
N VAL A 162 -8.19 13.40 18.68
CA VAL A 162 -8.00 14.20 19.89
C VAL A 162 -7.01 13.50 20.80
N LEU A 163 -6.01 14.22 21.30
CA LEU A 163 -4.98 13.68 22.18
C LEU A 163 -5.60 13.09 23.45
N GLU A 164 -5.25 11.84 23.72
CA GLU A 164 -5.66 11.13 24.94
C GLU A 164 -4.51 11.00 25.93
N SER A 165 -3.33 10.57 25.48
CA SER A 165 -2.16 10.40 26.35
C SER A 165 -0.84 10.53 25.59
N VAL A 166 0.22 10.87 26.30
CA VAL A 166 1.62 10.82 25.85
C VAL A 166 2.36 9.94 26.85
N ASN A 167 3.04 8.90 26.36
CA ASN A 167 3.75 7.90 27.19
C ASN A 167 2.87 7.33 28.33
N ASN A 168 1.59 7.06 28.03
CA ASN A 168 0.54 6.64 28.95
C ASN A 168 0.11 7.68 30.01
N GLU A 169 0.69 8.88 30.01
CA GLU A 169 0.22 10.00 30.85
C GLU A 169 -1.01 10.63 30.20
N LYS A 170 -2.14 10.50 30.87
CA LYS A 170 -3.43 11.01 30.39
C LYS A 170 -3.41 12.52 30.36
N GLN A 171 -3.88 13.09 29.26
CA GLN A 171 -4.00 14.54 29.11
C GLN A 171 -5.37 15.03 29.60
N ILE A 172 -5.38 16.13 30.33
CA ILE A 172 -6.60 16.72 30.90
C ILE A 172 -6.90 18.06 30.21
N ASN A 173 -8.17 18.29 29.91
CA ASN A 173 -8.61 19.48 29.20
C ASN A 173 -8.26 20.79 29.92
N ALA A 174 -8.25 20.77 31.26
CA ALA A 174 -7.90 21.93 32.06
C ALA A 174 -6.46 22.46 31.87
N ASP A 175 -5.57 21.62 31.36
CA ASP A 175 -4.17 21.98 31.08
C ASP A 175 -4.00 22.82 29.81
N TYR A 176 -5.07 22.95 29.02
CA TYR A 176 -5.03 23.56 27.70
C TYR A 176 -6.00 24.73 27.58
N LYS A 177 -5.49 25.87 27.14
CA LYS A 177 -6.29 27.11 27.04
C LYS A 177 -7.43 27.01 26.01
N LYS A 178 -7.26 26.23 24.97
CA LYS A 178 -8.23 26.08 23.86
C LYS A 178 -8.71 24.64 23.66
N GLY A 179 -8.75 23.86 24.74
CA GLY A 179 -9.13 22.46 24.71
C GLY A 179 -7.96 21.54 24.37
N LEU A 180 -8.20 20.24 24.48
CA LEU A 180 -7.18 19.20 24.20
C LEU A 180 -6.56 19.38 22.81
N PRO A 181 -5.27 19.11 22.67
CA PRO A 181 -4.63 19.02 21.37
C PRO A 181 -5.35 18.04 20.46
N TRP A 182 -5.34 18.33 19.17
CA TRP A 182 -5.94 17.46 18.17
C TRP A 182 -5.22 17.59 16.83
N ILE A 183 -5.30 16.55 16.03
CA ILE A 183 -4.85 16.53 14.64
C ILE A 183 -5.98 16.02 13.74
N GLU A 184 -6.09 16.58 12.56
CA GLU A 184 -6.90 16.12 11.45
C GLU A 184 -5.96 15.65 10.36
N LEU A 185 -6.06 14.39 9.98
CA LEU A 185 -5.28 13.80 8.92
C LEU A 185 -6.13 13.78 7.64
N ASP A 186 -5.76 14.60 6.67
CA ASP A 186 -6.32 14.60 5.32
C ASP A 186 -5.37 13.83 4.40
N LEU A 187 -5.62 12.55 4.26
CA LEU A 187 -4.76 11.64 3.49
C LEU A 187 -4.77 11.94 2.01
N LEU A 188 -5.89 12.47 1.52
CA LEU A 188 -6.06 12.78 0.11
C LEU A 188 -5.26 14.01 -0.30
N ASN A 189 -5.26 15.04 0.53
CA ASN A 189 -4.48 16.25 0.32
C ASN A 189 -3.09 16.16 0.95
N LYS A 190 -2.76 15.01 1.55
CA LYS A 190 -1.47 14.75 2.22
C LYS A 190 -1.10 15.84 3.22
N ASN A 191 -2.07 16.23 4.01
CA ASN A 191 -1.95 17.33 4.94
C ASN A 191 -2.43 16.95 6.34
N MET A 192 -1.77 17.47 7.34
CA MET A 192 -2.21 17.46 8.73
C MET A 192 -2.51 18.89 9.15
N LYS A 193 -3.70 19.11 9.68
CA LYS A 193 -4.08 20.31 10.43
C LYS A 193 -4.29 19.94 11.87
N GLY A 194 -4.19 20.92 12.76
CA GLY A 194 -4.42 20.61 14.15
C GLY A 194 -4.33 21.80 15.07
N SER A 195 -4.29 21.49 16.35
CA SER A 195 -4.02 22.42 17.44
C SER A 195 -3.21 21.73 18.54
N ASP A 196 -2.26 22.45 19.08
CA ASP A 196 -1.52 22.02 20.29
C ASP A 196 -2.22 22.41 21.60
N GLY A 197 -3.50 22.81 21.51
CA GLY A 197 -4.25 23.35 22.63
C GLY A 197 -4.03 24.86 22.86
N CYS A 198 -3.20 25.49 22.05
CA CYS A 198 -2.89 26.92 22.04
C CYS A 198 -2.85 27.46 20.62
N ASN A 199 -1.99 26.90 19.79
CA ASN A 199 -1.73 27.32 18.42
C ASN A 199 -2.46 26.43 17.43
N LYS A 200 -2.76 27.00 16.25
CA LYS A 200 -3.14 26.20 15.09
C LYS A 200 -1.87 25.62 14.47
N LEU A 201 -1.92 24.39 14.04
CA LEU A 201 -0.81 23.64 13.44
C LEU A 201 -1.14 23.21 12.01
N ASN A 202 -0.11 23.07 11.20
CA ASN A 202 -0.18 22.53 9.84
C ASN A 202 1.13 21.82 9.49
N SER A 203 1.02 20.71 8.75
CA SER A 203 2.17 19.98 8.22
C SER A 203 1.76 19.21 6.97
N ALA A 204 2.66 19.07 6.00
CA ALA A 204 2.50 18.03 4.99
C ALA A 204 2.77 16.66 5.60
N ILE A 205 2.06 15.63 5.12
CA ILE A 205 2.26 14.24 5.54
C ILE A 205 2.49 13.33 4.33
N GLU A 206 3.25 12.28 4.53
CA GLU A 206 3.46 11.20 3.55
C GLU A 206 3.19 9.86 4.24
N LEU A 207 2.38 9.01 3.61
CA LEU A 207 2.12 7.66 4.10
C LEU A 207 3.08 6.66 3.47
N LYS A 208 3.64 5.78 4.29
CA LYS A 208 4.57 4.70 3.88
C LYS A 208 4.18 3.39 4.58
N GLY A 209 3.20 2.69 4.00
CA GLY A 209 2.64 1.49 4.62
C GLY A 209 1.94 1.82 5.94
N ASN A 210 2.46 1.31 7.06
CA ASN A 210 1.98 1.59 8.41
C ASN A 210 2.72 2.75 9.09
N ARG A 211 3.39 3.64 8.33
CA ARG A 211 4.12 4.79 8.85
C ARG A 211 3.61 6.09 8.26
N ILE A 212 3.64 7.14 9.07
CA ILE A 212 3.35 8.51 8.67
C ILE A 212 4.63 9.32 8.83
N LYS A 213 5.08 9.96 7.75
CA LYS A 213 6.11 10.97 7.80
C LYS A 213 5.42 12.33 7.93
N PHE A 214 5.69 13.03 9.00
CA PHE A 214 5.34 14.43 9.15
C PHE A 214 6.49 15.29 8.62
N SER A 215 6.18 16.28 7.82
CA SER A 215 7.13 17.34 7.47
C SER A 215 7.31 18.31 8.63
N GLU A 216 7.97 19.43 8.42
CA GLU A 216 8.06 20.48 9.45
C GLU A 216 6.65 20.93 9.88
N ILE A 217 6.38 20.87 11.18
CA ILE A 217 5.12 21.35 11.74
C ILE A 217 5.23 22.86 11.96
N THR A 218 4.46 23.60 11.21
CA THR A 218 4.32 25.06 11.33
C THR A 218 3.09 25.42 12.11
N GLY A 219 3.09 26.57 12.77
CA GLY A 219 1.93 27.00 13.53
C GLY A 219 1.92 28.48 13.89
N THR A 220 0.81 28.95 14.43
CA THR A 220 0.69 30.29 14.99
C THR A 220 1.57 30.40 16.23
N ARG A 221 1.99 31.64 16.56
CA ARG A 221 2.80 31.91 17.74
C ARG A 221 1.97 32.72 18.75
N MET A 222 1.08 32.04 19.48
CA MET A 222 0.28 32.65 20.51
C MET A 222 0.91 32.43 21.87
N THR A 223 0.78 33.40 22.77
CA THR A 223 1.22 33.26 24.16
C THR A 223 0.16 32.51 24.97
N CYS A 224 0.53 31.37 25.52
CA CYS A 224 -0.29 30.58 26.42
C CYS A 224 0.43 30.27 27.72
N ASN A 225 -0.30 30.24 28.82
CA ASN A 225 0.27 30.15 30.18
C ASN A 225 0.95 28.80 30.45
N ASN A 226 0.64 27.77 29.67
CA ASN A 226 1.22 26.44 29.83
C ASN A 226 1.94 25.98 28.51
N MET A 227 3.15 26.51 28.34
CA MET A 227 3.97 26.26 27.13
C MET A 227 4.53 24.83 27.03
N LYS A 228 4.49 24.05 28.12
CA LYS A 228 5.09 22.69 28.09
C LYS A 228 4.34 21.74 27.16
N THR A 229 3.02 21.82 27.13
CA THR A 229 2.15 20.97 26.32
C THR A 229 2.09 21.40 24.84
N ALA A 230 2.16 22.73 24.59
CA ALA A 230 2.15 23.28 23.23
C ALA A 230 3.35 22.86 22.37
N LYS A 231 4.43 22.38 22.97
CA LYS A 231 5.62 21.92 22.23
C LYS A 231 5.60 20.43 21.88
N ILE A 232 4.66 19.64 22.44
CA ILE A 232 4.63 18.19 22.26
C ILE A 232 4.63 17.82 20.78
N PHE A 233 3.71 18.38 19.99
CA PHE A 233 3.61 18.03 18.57
C PHE A 233 4.82 18.50 17.75
N SER A 234 5.23 19.74 17.95
CA SER A 234 6.36 20.27 17.19
C SER A 234 7.67 19.57 17.53
N GLN A 235 7.85 19.11 18.76
CA GLN A 235 9.05 18.39 19.18
C GLN A 235 9.02 16.90 18.80
N LEU A 236 7.87 16.25 18.99
CA LEU A 236 7.76 14.79 18.82
C LEU A 236 7.47 14.39 17.38
N LEU A 237 6.75 15.19 16.61
CA LEU A 237 6.29 14.80 15.27
C LEU A 237 6.97 15.55 14.12
N SER A 238 7.48 16.78 14.35
CA SER A 238 8.06 17.60 13.28
C SER A 238 9.27 16.93 12.64
N ASN A 239 9.24 16.74 11.30
CA ASN A 239 10.24 16.06 10.50
C ASN A 239 10.48 14.59 10.89
N LYS A 240 9.48 13.95 11.53
CA LYS A 240 9.59 12.56 11.98
C LYS A 240 8.81 11.60 11.09
N LEU A 241 9.33 10.37 11.01
CA LEU A 241 8.65 9.20 10.48
C LEU A 241 8.23 8.35 11.68
N VAL A 242 6.93 8.11 11.84
CA VAL A 242 6.36 7.40 12.99
C VAL A 242 5.58 6.19 12.54
N ASP A 243 5.64 5.10 13.27
CA ASP A 243 4.74 3.97 13.07
C ASP A 243 3.36 4.31 13.63
N TYR A 244 2.28 3.89 12.94
CA TYR A 244 0.94 4.07 13.43
C TYR A 244 0.19 2.74 13.54
N TYR A 245 -0.70 2.69 14.53
CA TYR A 245 -1.64 1.59 14.72
C TYR A 245 -3.02 2.18 15.02
N LEU A 246 -4.05 1.55 14.45
CA LEU A 246 -5.44 1.86 14.77
C LEU A 246 -6.02 0.68 15.54
N GLU A 247 -6.49 0.93 16.74
CA GLU A 247 -7.07 -0.05 17.62
C GLU A 247 -8.23 0.56 18.41
N ASN A 248 -9.42 -0.04 18.32
CA ASN A 248 -10.60 0.35 19.08
C ASN A 248 -10.89 1.87 19.04
N ASP A 249 -10.96 2.44 17.83
CA ASP A 249 -11.15 3.88 17.59
C ASP A 249 -10.06 4.79 18.17
N LYS A 250 -8.89 4.23 18.46
CA LYS A 250 -7.70 4.98 18.83
C LYS A 250 -6.65 4.93 17.75
N LEU A 251 -5.98 6.06 17.55
CA LEU A 251 -4.76 6.17 16.78
C LEU A 251 -3.58 6.20 17.75
N VAL A 252 -2.68 5.25 17.60
CA VAL A 252 -1.44 5.19 18.38
C VAL A 252 -0.27 5.46 17.45
N LEU A 253 0.53 6.47 17.76
CA LEU A 253 1.79 6.78 17.08
C LEU A 253 2.96 6.33 17.95
N TYR A 254 3.87 5.56 17.38
CA TYR A 254 5.13 5.17 18.02
C TYR A 254 6.29 5.90 17.36
N LEU A 255 7.13 6.52 18.16
CA LEU A 255 8.31 7.25 17.74
C LEU A 255 9.56 6.35 17.80
N GLU A 256 10.66 6.79 17.20
CA GLU A 256 11.94 6.04 17.17
C GLU A 256 12.57 5.84 18.55
N ASP A 257 12.21 6.66 19.53
CA ASP A 257 12.68 6.59 20.93
C ASP A 257 11.73 5.79 21.85
N ASP A 258 10.89 4.94 21.27
CA ASP A 258 9.84 4.18 21.96
C ASP A 258 8.76 5.04 22.64
N SER A 259 8.78 6.36 22.45
CA SER A 259 7.69 7.21 22.93
C SER A 259 6.40 6.91 22.18
N LYS A 260 5.29 7.04 22.90
CA LYS A 260 3.97 6.72 22.37
C LYS A 260 3.01 7.89 22.56
N ILE A 261 2.31 8.25 21.48
CA ILE A 261 1.23 9.23 21.52
C ILE A 261 -0.06 8.51 21.17
N THR A 262 -1.06 8.59 22.05
CA THR A 262 -2.38 7.98 21.83
C THR A 262 -3.41 9.07 21.63
N PHE A 263 -4.19 8.92 20.59
CA PHE A 263 -5.33 9.77 20.29
C PHE A 263 -6.61 8.93 20.30
N LYS A 264 -7.73 9.56 20.59
CA LYS A 264 -9.06 9.02 20.35
C LYS A 264 -9.73 9.73 19.18
N ARG A 265 -10.60 9.03 18.48
CA ARG A 265 -11.42 9.63 17.42
C ARG A 265 -12.29 10.74 18.02
N LYS A 266 -12.43 11.85 17.31
CA LYS A 266 -13.33 12.92 17.73
C LYS A 266 -14.77 12.46 17.53
N GLU A 267 -15.54 12.45 18.61
CA GLU A 267 -16.99 12.30 18.53
C GLU A 267 -17.62 13.64 18.12
N PHE A 268 -18.56 13.60 17.19
CA PHE A 268 -19.33 14.77 16.71
C PHE A 268 -20.68 14.87 17.39
#